data_a535cbc0c12c5d248ee43b8c2edb1f37
#
_entry.id   a535cbc0c12c5d248ee43b8c2edb1f37
#
_cell.length_a   1.000
_cell.length_b   1.000
_cell.length_c   1.000
_cell.angle_alpha   90.00
_cell.angle_beta   90.00
_cell.angle_gamma   90.00
#
_symmetry.space_group_name_H-M   'P 1'
#
loop_
_entity.id
_entity.type
_entity.pdbx_description
1 polymer ?
#
loop_
_entity_poly.entity_id
_entity_poly.type
_entity_poly.pdbx_seq_one_letter_code
_entity_poly.pdbx_strand_id
1 'polypeptide(L)'
;MRTFVRGTAVWGVECPQRPSRVAGVTMAGFRVSDLEALRIVPHPAVTLLVEFGAGSSVLDCAAGRQEWGSIVSGPGLGTGGAVRAWGKNVECVQIRLSPVIARAILGASPADLDGAVVSLGDLWGREASWIREQLGDVSSWQDRFELTDALLARRHETGPPVDPEVAWAWHRIVVSRGLTRVDRLAVEVGWSRKRLWSRFRSQLGLPPKRAVKLVRFDHAAHRLVAGEAAAQVAADTGYADQSHLHRDVMAFTGATPATVAGELFLAVDDIAWPGCG
;
A
#
# COMPACT_ATOMS: atom_id res chain seq x y z
N MET A 1 15.04 -15.86 5.97
CA MET A 1 15.31 -14.52 5.37
C MET A 1 15.76 -14.71 3.93
N ARG A 2 15.03 -14.13 3.00
CA ARG A 2 15.49 -14.03 1.61
C ARG A 2 16.31 -12.75 1.50
N THR A 3 17.53 -12.85 1.00
CA THR A 3 18.46 -11.72 0.89
C THR A 3 18.73 -11.44 -0.57
N PHE A 4 18.68 -10.17 -0.97
CA PHE A 4 19.12 -9.73 -2.29
C PHE A 4 19.90 -8.42 -2.17
N VAL A 5 20.77 -8.19 -3.16
CA VAL A 5 21.68 -7.05 -3.18
C VAL A 5 21.42 -6.27 -4.46
N ARG A 6 21.27 -4.95 -4.34
CA ARG A 6 21.25 -4.04 -5.50
C ARG A 6 22.04 -2.78 -5.17
N GLY A 7 23.09 -2.54 -5.94
CA GLY A 7 24.06 -1.49 -5.62
C GLY A 7 24.76 -1.79 -4.30
N THR A 8 24.78 -0.83 -3.38
CA THR A 8 25.34 -0.96 -2.03
C THR A 8 24.32 -1.48 -1.01
N ALA A 9 23.04 -1.51 -1.35
CA ALA A 9 21.97 -1.88 -0.42
C ALA A 9 21.81 -3.40 -0.34
N VAL A 10 21.82 -3.91 0.89
CA VAL A 10 21.46 -5.31 1.22
C VAL A 10 20.06 -5.30 1.80
N TRP A 11 19.18 -6.08 1.17
CA TRP A 11 17.80 -6.25 1.57
C TRP A 11 17.56 -7.63 2.13
N GLY A 12 17.06 -7.71 3.35
CA GLY A 12 16.51 -8.93 3.93
C GLY A 12 14.99 -8.82 3.95
N VAL A 13 14.32 -9.84 3.42
CA VAL A 13 12.85 -9.92 3.41
C VAL A 13 12.42 -11.19 4.13
N GLU A 14 11.47 -11.03 5.03
CA GLU A 14 10.80 -12.10 5.75
C GLU A 14 9.30 -12.04 5.54
N CYS A 15 8.68 -13.20 5.40
CA CYS A 15 7.25 -13.34 5.28
C CYS A 15 6.69 -14.15 6.45
N PRO A 16 5.47 -13.87 6.92
CA PRO A 16 4.83 -14.69 7.92
C PRO A 16 4.58 -16.11 7.39
N GLN A 17 4.74 -17.11 8.24
CA GLN A 17 4.50 -18.51 7.88
C GLN A 17 3.00 -18.82 7.74
N ARG A 18 2.14 -17.99 8.33
CA ARG A 18 0.68 -18.13 8.28
C ARG A 18 0.05 -16.81 7.83
N PRO A 19 -1.06 -16.87 7.11
CA PRO A 19 -1.82 -15.66 6.81
C PRO A 19 -2.31 -14.98 8.11
N SER A 20 -2.57 -13.67 8.04
CA SER A 20 -3.18 -12.93 9.13
C SER A 20 -4.56 -13.49 9.51
N ARG A 21 -4.93 -13.39 10.78
CA ARG A 21 -6.28 -13.68 11.31
C ARG A 21 -7.32 -12.74 10.74
N VAL A 22 -6.91 -11.55 10.32
CA VAL A 22 -7.79 -10.54 9.73
C VAL A 22 -7.70 -10.60 8.21
N ALA A 23 -8.81 -10.96 7.58
CA ALA A 23 -8.90 -10.97 6.11
C ALA A 23 -8.62 -9.57 5.54
N GLY A 24 -7.75 -9.50 4.54
CA GLY A 24 -7.33 -8.22 3.93
C GLY A 24 -6.15 -7.56 4.63
N VAL A 25 -5.49 -8.24 5.57
CA VAL A 25 -4.17 -7.88 6.10
C VAL A 25 -3.11 -8.76 5.46
N THR A 26 -2.05 -8.16 4.96
CA THR A 26 -0.81 -8.84 4.58
C THR A 26 0.37 -8.14 5.24
N MET A 27 1.43 -8.88 5.56
CA MET A 27 2.60 -8.36 6.26
C MET A 27 3.89 -8.90 5.66
N ALA A 28 4.95 -8.08 5.71
CA ALA A 28 6.31 -8.51 5.41
C ALA A 28 7.30 -7.76 6.34
N GLY A 29 8.37 -8.43 6.70
CA GLY A 29 9.46 -7.85 7.48
C GLY A 29 10.60 -7.44 6.56
N PHE A 30 11.18 -6.29 6.83
CA PHE A 30 12.31 -5.76 6.07
C PHE A 30 13.46 -5.40 6.98
N ARG A 31 14.67 -5.76 6.52
CA ARG A 31 15.94 -5.27 7.04
C ARG A 31 16.74 -4.71 5.88
N VAL A 32 17.03 -3.41 5.91
CA VAL A 32 17.70 -2.72 4.83
C VAL A 32 18.90 -1.97 5.37
N SER A 33 20.10 -2.29 4.85
CA SER A 33 21.34 -1.64 5.30
C SER A 33 21.43 -0.18 4.87
N ASP A 34 21.05 0.12 3.64
CA ASP A 34 21.09 1.45 3.06
C ASP A 34 19.94 1.63 2.07
N LEU A 35 19.12 2.66 2.31
CA LEU A 35 18.03 3.10 1.45
C LEU A 35 18.44 4.40 0.79
N GLU A 36 18.84 4.34 -0.47
CA GLU A 36 19.18 5.52 -1.26
C GLU A 36 18.07 5.85 -2.25
N ALA A 37 17.28 6.88 -1.94
CA ALA A 37 16.25 7.45 -2.83
C ALA A 37 15.29 6.41 -3.44
N LEU A 38 14.90 5.38 -2.65
CA LEU A 38 13.95 4.37 -3.10
C LEU A 38 12.63 5.04 -3.52
N ARG A 39 12.26 4.90 -4.79
CA ARG A 39 10.97 5.38 -5.28
C ARG A 39 9.86 4.48 -4.79
N ILE A 40 8.90 5.04 -4.07
CA ILE A 40 7.69 4.33 -3.65
C ILE A 40 6.67 4.37 -4.79
N VAL A 41 6.20 3.20 -5.19
CA VAL A 41 5.15 3.06 -6.20
C VAL A 41 3.80 2.93 -5.50
N PRO A 42 2.78 3.70 -5.94
CA PRO A 42 1.44 3.62 -5.36
C PRO A 42 0.83 2.23 -5.46
N HIS A 43 0.16 1.80 -4.39
CA HIS A 43 -0.48 0.49 -4.28
C HIS A 43 -1.94 0.65 -3.82
N PRO A 44 -2.88 -0.23 -4.21
CA PRO A 44 -4.30 -0.16 -3.82
C PRO A 44 -4.56 -0.67 -2.38
N ALA A 45 -3.64 -0.40 -1.47
CA ALA A 45 -3.77 -0.71 -0.05
C ALA A 45 -3.41 0.51 0.80
N VAL A 46 -3.90 0.54 2.04
CA VAL A 46 -3.35 1.38 3.09
C VAL A 46 -2.11 0.71 3.63
N THR A 47 -1.00 1.42 3.67
CA THR A 47 0.28 0.87 4.13
C THR A 47 0.64 1.45 5.50
N LEU A 48 0.93 0.56 6.45
CA LEU A 48 1.58 0.90 7.71
C LEU A 48 3.01 0.41 7.65
N LEU A 49 3.94 1.24 8.07
CA LEU A 49 5.32 0.88 8.32
C LEU A 49 5.56 1.04 9.81
N VAL A 50 5.90 -0.03 10.50
CA VAL A 50 6.27 0.02 11.93
C VAL A 50 7.76 -0.27 12.02
N GLU A 51 8.55 0.78 12.24
CA GLU A 51 9.99 0.66 12.44
C GLU A 51 10.33 0.25 13.86
N PHE A 52 11.38 -0.54 14.00
CA PHE A 52 11.99 -0.92 15.27
C PHE A 52 13.52 -1.00 15.10
N GLY A 53 14.25 -1.13 16.19
CA GLY A 53 15.71 -1.11 16.14
C GLY A 53 16.29 0.31 16.15
N ALA A 54 17.57 0.43 15.75
CA ALA A 54 18.35 1.66 15.88
C ALA A 54 18.30 2.57 14.64
N GLY A 55 17.93 2.02 13.48
CA GLY A 55 17.84 2.78 12.24
C GLY A 55 16.46 3.45 12.07
N SER A 56 16.40 4.40 11.16
CA SER A 56 15.14 5.06 10.79
C SER A 56 15.13 5.43 9.32
N SER A 57 13.93 5.49 8.74
CA SER A 57 13.72 6.00 7.40
C SER A 57 13.07 7.38 7.38
N VAL A 58 13.27 8.06 6.26
CA VAL A 58 12.64 9.34 5.92
C VAL A 58 11.91 9.17 4.62
N LEU A 59 10.63 9.52 4.61
CA LEU A 59 9.88 9.65 3.38
C LEU A 59 9.78 11.12 2.97
N ASP A 60 10.27 11.42 1.78
CA ASP A 60 10.11 12.72 1.14
C ASP A 60 8.87 12.66 0.23
N CYS A 61 7.86 13.39 0.64
CA CYS A 61 6.59 13.43 -0.05
C CYS A 61 6.53 14.63 -1.00
N ALA A 62 5.68 14.55 -2.01
CA ALA A 62 5.38 15.69 -2.86
C ALA A 62 5.01 16.92 -2.00
N ALA A 63 5.47 18.10 -2.39
CA ALA A 63 5.36 19.36 -1.64
C ALA A 63 6.40 19.59 -0.51
N GLY A 64 7.50 18.81 -0.48
CA GLY A 64 8.61 19.05 0.45
C GLY A 64 8.31 18.69 1.91
N ARG A 65 7.27 17.90 2.15
CA ARG A 65 6.98 17.33 3.48
C ARG A 65 7.82 16.08 3.67
N GLN A 66 8.46 15.99 4.82
CA GLN A 66 9.21 14.81 5.23
C GLN A 66 8.55 14.18 6.45
N GLU A 67 8.38 12.85 6.40
CA GLU A 67 7.87 12.05 7.50
C GLU A 67 8.94 11.04 7.92
N TRP A 68 9.05 10.81 9.22
CA TRP A 68 10.12 10.02 9.82
C TRP A 68 9.58 8.81 10.57
N GLY A 69 10.29 7.69 10.48
CA GLY A 69 10.03 6.53 11.31
C GLY A 69 8.77 5.78 10.93
N SER A 70 8.00 5.37 11.94
CA SER A 70 6.77 4.62 11.72
C SER A 70 5.66 5.49 11.13
N ILE A 71 5.12 5.09 10.01
CA ILE A 71 4.17 5.89 9.21
C ILE A 71 2.96 5.11 8.75
N VAL A 72 1.92 5.85 8.38
CA VAL A 72 0.74 5.35 7.67
C VAL A 72 0.56 6.15 6.39
N SER A 73 0.27 5.46 5.31
CA SER A 73 -0.10 6.09 4.03
C SER A 73 -1.42 5.55 3.52
N GLY A 74 -2.24 6.43 2.95
CA GLY A 74 -3.48 6.07 2.27
C GLY A 74 -3.24 5.31 0.96
N PRO A 75 -4.32 4.70 0.39
CA PRO A 75 -4.20 4.00 -0.88
C PRO A 75 -3.86 4.98 -2.00
N GLY A 76 -2.89 4.60 -2.85
CA GLY A 76 -2.43 5.47 -3.94
C GLY A 76 -1.56 6.62 -3.49
N LEU A 77 -0.74 6.42 -2.46
CA LEU A 77 0.29 7.36 -2.03
C LEU A 77 1.06 7.93 -3.23
N GLY A 78 1.35 9.23 -3.18
CA GLY A 78 2.19 9.88 -4.19
C GLY A 78 1.45 10.41 -5.41
N THR A 79 0.12 10.52 -5.37
CA THR A 79 -0.62 11.18 -6.44
C THR A 79 -0.22 12.65 -6.55
N GLY A 80 0.43 12.98 -7.64
CA GLY A 80 0.93 14.35 -7.91
C GLY A 80 2.44 14.51 -7.73
N GLY A 81 3.19 13.44 -7.41
CA GLY A 81 4.64 13.50 -7.33
C GLY A 81 5.28 12.19 -6.89
N ALA A 82 6.56 12.04 -7.17
CA ALA A 82 7.33 10.90 -6.70
C ALA A 82 7.53 10.98 -5.18
N VAL A 83 7.14 9.95 -4.45
CA VAL A 83 7.54 9.74 -3.07
C VAL A 83 8.84 8.95 -3.06
N ARG A 84 9.79 9.39 -2.27
CA ARG A 84 11.08 8.69 -2.12
C ARG A 84 11.38 8.41 -0.68
N ALA A 85 12.08 7.31 -0.43
CA ALA A 85 12.54 6.93 0.90
C ALA A 85 14.06 6.88 0.97
N TRP A 86 14.59 7.33 2.09
CA TRP A 86 15.99 7.20 2.49
C TRP A 86 16.07 6.60 3.88
N GLY A 87 17.16 5.95 4.21
CA GLY A 87 17.38 5.45 5.56
C GLY A 87 18.60 4.55 5.66
N LYS A 88 19.10 4.35 6.86
CA LYS A 88 20.21 3.43 7.15
C LYS A 88 19.83 2.47 8.26
N ASN A 89 20.20 1.20 8.09
CA ASN A 89 19.94 0.11 9.04
C ASN A 89 18.46 0.07 9.46
N VAL A 90 17.56 0.22 8.49
CA VAL A 90 16.11 0.22 8.73
C VAL A 90 15.65 -1.21 8.97
N GLU A 91 14.96 -1.42 10.08
CA GLU A 91 14.22 -2.65 10.38
C GLU A 91 12.76 -2.32 10.62
N CYS A 92 11.87 -2.95 9.86
CA CYS A 92 10.45 -2.65 9.97
C CYS A 92 9.55 -3.86 9.63
N VAL A 93 8.35 -3.84 10.18
CA VAL A 93 7.22 -4.61 9.67
C VAL A 93 6.39 -3.66 8.81
N GLN A 94 6.25 -4.00 7.54
CA GLN A 94 5.31 -3.34 6.63
C GLN A 94 4.02 -4.14 6.60
N ILE A 95 2.91 -3.45 6.80
CA ILE A 95 1.56 -4.01 6.78
C ILE A 95 0.79 -3.35 5.64
N ARG A 96 0.15 -4.15 4.81
CA ARG A 96 -0.81 -3.70 3.81
C ARG A 96 -2.20 -4.09 4.24
N LEU A 97 -3.07 -3.10 4.34
CA LEU A 97 -4.47 -3.27 4.71
C LEU A 97 -5.35 -3.04 3.48
N SER A 98 -6.29 -3.94 3.25
CA SER A 98 -7.42 -3.60 2.38
C SER A 98 -8.06 -2.30 2.88
N PRO A 99 -8.36 -1.32 2.02
CA PRO A 99 -9.02 -0.08 2.45
C PRO A 99 -10.34 -0.31 3.20
N VAL A 100 -10.98 -1.45 2.98
CA VAL A 100 -12.24 -1.84 3.66
C VAL A 100 -12.08 -2.01 5.17
N ILE A 101 -10.92 -2.49 5.63
CA ILE A 101 -10.66 -2.72 7.06
C ILE A 101 -9.81 -1.61 7.68
N ALA A 102 -9.22 -0.76 6.86
CA ALA A 102 -8.26 0.24 7.32
C ALA A 102 -8.85 1.19 8.36
N ARG A 103 -10.12 1.63 8.18
CA ARG A 103 -10.81 2.50 9.14
C ARG A 103 -10.92 1.87 10.53
N ALA A 104 -11.28 0.59 10.60
CA ALA A 104 -11.38 -0.13 11.86
C ALA A 104 -10.02 -0.21 12.57
N ILE A 105 -8.97 -0.57 11.83
CA ILE A 105 -7.62 -0.76 12.37
C ILE A 105 -6.97 0.57 12.76
N LEU A 106 -7.09 1.60 11.92
CA LEU A 106 -6.44 2.89 12.18
C LEU A 106 -7.14 3.70 13.27
N GLY A 107 -8.45 3.52 13.46
CA GLY A 107 -9.26 4.36 14.34
C GLY A 107 -9.51 5.77 13.78
N ALA A 108 -9.16 6.00 12.50
CA ALA A 108 -9.31 7.26 11.79
C ALA A 108 -9.93 7.03 10.41
N SER A 109 -10.49 8.10 9.83
CA SER A 109 -11.03 8.00 8.48
C SER A 109 -9.89 7.91 7.46
N PRO A 110 -9.87 6.91 6.55
CA PRO A 110 -8.91 6.89 5.45
C PRO A 110 -9.01 8.13 4.52
N ALA A 111 -10.12 8.86 4.56
CA ALA A 111 -10.26 10.13 3.83
C ALA A 111 -9.33 11.21 4.37
N ASP A 112 -8.95 11.15 5.64
CA ASP A 112 -8.01 12.08 6.27
C ASP A 112 -6.56 11.77 5.81
N LEU A 113 -6.34 10.60 5.22
CA LEU A 113 -5.07 10.15 4.64
C LEU A 113 -5.01 10.36 3.10
N ASP A 114 -5.97 11.06 2.49
CA ASP A 114 -6.03 11.23 1.02
C ASP A 114 -4.76 11.91 0.49
N GLY A 115 -3.89 11.10 -0.09
CA GLY A 115 -2.59 11.54 -0.63
C GLY A 115 -1.54 11.93 0.42
N ALA A 116 -1.81 11.76 1.70
CA ALA A 116 -0.89 12.09 2.79
C ALA A 116 -0.16 10.85 3.33
N VAL A 117 1.03 11.09 3.84
CA VAL A 117 1.72 10.23 4.80
C VAL A 117 1.58 10.90 6.16
N VAL A 118 1.28 10.14 7.17
CA VAL A 118 1.16 10.64 8.55
C VAL A 118 1.97 9.76 9.49
N SER A 119 2.47 10.34 10.58
CA SER A 119 3.13 9.57 11.62
C SER A 119 2.14 8.56 12.24
N LEU A 120 2.58 7.33 12.48
CA LEU A 120 1.80 6.35 13.23
C LEU A 120 1.51 6.85 14.65
N GLY A 121 2.42 7.64 15.22
CA GLY A 121 2.26 8.27 16.52
C GLY A 121 1.07 9.23 16.60
N ASP A 122 0.77 9.96 15.52
CA ASP A 122 -0.38 10.86 15.46
C ASP A 122 -1.72 10.11 15.47
N LEU A 123 -1.74 8.88 14.96
CA LEU A 123 -2.96 8.05 14.92
C LEU A 123 -3.14 7.17 16.15
N TRP A 124 -2.07 6.56 16.66
CA TRP A 124 -2.14 5.57 17.73
C TRP A 124 -1.57 6.06 19.05
N GLY A 125 -0.99 7.26 19.09
CA GLY A 125 -0.42 7.84 20.31
C GLY A 125 0.59 6.91 20.97
N ARG A 126 0.41 6.66 22.27
CA ARG A 126 1.30 5.78 23.05
C ARG A 126 1.34 4.33 22.57
N GLU A 127 0.29 3.85 21.90
CA GLU A 127 0.29 2.48 21.36
C GLU A 127 1.30 2.31 20.20
N ALA A 128 1.58 3.38 19.44
CA ALA A 128 2.63 3.36 18.42
C ALA A 128 4.03 3.16 19.01
N SER A 129 4.33 3.84 20.12
CA SER A 129 5.61 3.65 20.81
C SER A 129 5.69 2.27 21.44
N TRP A 130 4.61 1.82 22.09
CA TRP A 130 4.54 0.49 22.69
C TRP A 130 4.79 -0.63 21.69
N ILE A 131 4.13 -0.62 20.52
CA ILE A 131 4.34 -1.67 19.51
C ILE A 131 5.77 -1.63 18.95
N ARG A 132 6.35 -0.46 18.77
CA ARG A 132 7.75 -0.31 18.34
C ARG A 132 8.71 -0.95 19.33
N GLU A 133 8.55 -0.69 20.63
CA GLU A 133 9.37 -1.27 21.70
C GLU A 133 9.22 -2.80 21.72
N GLN A 134 7.98 -3.30 21.70
CA GLN A 134 7.71 -4.73 21.69
C GLN A 134 8.33 -5.44 20.49
N LEU A 135 8.27 -4.84 19.30
CA LEU A 135 8.91 -5.40 18.10
C LEU A 135 10.44 -5.40 18.20
N GLY A 136 11.02 -4.43 18.88
CA GLY A 136 12.45 -4.38 19.17
C GLY A 136 12.91 -5.46 20.14
N ASP A 137 12.12 -5.76 21.15
CA ASP A 137 12.44 -6.69 22.22
C ASP A 137 12.37 -8.17 21.78
N VAL A 138 11.53 -8.50 20.79
CA VAL A 138 11.43 -9.87 20.26
C VAL A 138 12.54 -10.17 19.25
N SER A 139 13.14 -11.36 19.35
CA SER A 139 14.27 -11.75 18.53
C SER A 139 13.87 -12.33 17.16
N SER A 140 12.73 -13.03 17.07
CA SER A 140 12.34 -13.73 15.85
C SER A 140 11.35 -12.91 15.01
N TRP A 141 11.43 -13.05 13.68
CA TRP A 141 10.47 -12.44 12.77
C TRP A 141 9.06 -13.01 12.93
N GLN A 142 8.92 -14.28 13.25
CA GLN A 142 7.62 -14.89 13.47
C GLN A 142 6.90 -14.30 14.68
N ASP A 143 7.62 -14.11 15.79
CA ASP A 143 7.04 -13.47 16.99
C ASP A 143 6.63 -12.02 16.70
N ARG A 144 7.42 -11.28 15.88
CA ARG A 144 7.04 -9.94 15.42
C ARG A 144 5.74 -9.94 14.61
N PHE A 145 5.59 -10.90 13.71
CA PHE A 145 4.35 -11.02 12.92
C PHE A 145 3.16 -11.42 13.80
N GLU A 146 3.33 -12.35 14.73
CA GLU A 146 2.26 -12.76 15.65
C GLU A 146 1.81 -11.63 16.57
N LEU A 147 2.76 -10.86 17.10
CA LEU A 147 2.48 -9.69 17.92
C LEU A 147 1.72 -8.61 17.12
N THR A 148 2.20 -8.32 15.91
CA THR A 148 1.54 -7.36 15.01
C THR A 148 0.13 -7.83 14.65
N ASP A 149 -0.03 -9.09 14.28
CA ASP A 149 -1.33 -9.67 13.91
C ASP A 149 -2.34 -9.64 15.06
N ALA A 150 -1.91 -9.94 16.28
CA ALA A 150 -2.76 -9.87 17.47
C ALA A 150 -3.23 -8.44 17.76
N LEU A 151 -2.34 -7.44 17.60
CA LEU A 151 -2.69 -6.03 17.73
C LEU A 151 -3.72 -5.60 16.69
N LEU A 152 -3.48 -5.95 15.41
CA LEU A 152 -4.38 -5.60 14.30
C LEU A 152 -5.76 -6.26 14.46
N ALA A 153 -5.81 -7.53 14.90
CA ALA A 153 -7.06 -8.25 15.16
C ALA A 153 -7.88 -7.55 16.22
N ARG A 154 -7.28 -7.20 17.36
CA ARG A 154 -7.95 -6.47 18.45
C ARG A 154 -8.53 -5.13 17.96
N ARG A 155 -7.76 -4.37 17.19
CA ARG A 155 -8.21 -3.08 16.65
C ARG A 155 -9.33 -3.25 15.63
N HIS A 156 -9.25 -4.27 14.79
CA HIS A 156 -10.29 -4.59 13.81
C HIS A 156 -11.62 -4.97 14.49
N GLU A 157 -11.59 -5.77 15.56
CA GLU A 157 -12.77 -6.20 16.30
C GLU A 157 -13.51 -5.02 16.96
N THR A 158 -12.78 -4.02 17.45
CA THR A 158 -13.34 -2.86 18.15
C THR A 158 -13.66 -1.67 17.26
N GLY A 159 -13.16 -1.68 16.03
CA GLY A 159 -13.28 -0.55 15.11
C GLY A 159 -14.58 -0.53 14.30
N PRO A 160 -14.94 0.63 13.74
CA PRO A 160 -16.17 0.77 12.98
C PRO A 160 -16.07 0.07 11.61
N PRO A 161 -17.08 -0.74 11.23
CA PRO A 161 -17.11 -1.37 9.90
C PRO A 161 -17.41 -0.35 8.81
N VAL A 162 -17.14 -0.72 7.57
CA VAL A 162 -17.61 -0.01 6.38
C VAL A 162 -18.98 -0.53 5.94
N ASP A 163 -19.69 0.25 5.14
CA ASP A 163 -20.97 -0.19 4.54
C ASP A 163 -20.73 -1.45 3.68
N PRO A 164 -21.61 -2.47 3.76
CA PRO A 164 -21.48 -3.68 2.92
C PRO A 164 -21.40 -3.39 1.43
N GLU A 165 -22.13 -2.40 0.94
CA GLU A 165 -22.13 -1.97 -0.46
C GLU A 165 -20.79 -1.37 -0.87
N VAL A 166 -20.13 -0.63 0.03
CA VAL A 166 -18.80 -0.08 -0.22
C VAL A 166 -17.76 -1.21 -0.25
N ALA A 167 -17.83 -2.14 0.69
CA ALA A 167 -16.95 -3.32 0.71
C ALA A 167 -17.14 -4.17 -0.56
N TRP A 168 -18.38 -4.40 -0.97
CA TRP A 168 -18.71 -5.11 -2.18
C TRP A 168 -18.17 -4.41 -3.43
N ALA A 169 -18.38 -3.08 -3.54
CA ALA A 169 -17.87 -2.29 -4.67
C ALA A 169 -16.34 -2.34 -4.76
N TRP A 170 -15.64 -2.26 -3.63
CA TRP A 170 -14.19 -2.43 -3.58
C TRP A 170 -13.77 -3.82 -4.07
N HIS A 171 -14.38 -4.87 -3.55
CA HIS A 171 -14.11 -6.24 -3.98
C HIS A 171 -14.29 -6.41 -5.49
N ARG A 172 -15.37 -5.87 -6.07
CA ARG A 172 -15.61 -5.90 -7.52
C ARG A 172 -14.54 -5.18 -8.32
N ILE A 173 -14.02 -4.05 -7.82
CA ILE A 173 -12.92 -3.32 -8.46
C ILE A 173 -11.65 -4.19 -8.46
N VAL A 174 -11.31 -4.81 -7.34
CA VAL A 174 -10.11 -5.65 -7.21
C VAL A 174 -10.21 -6.89 -8.09
N VAL A 175 -11.28 -7.67 -7.99
CA VAL A 175 -11.47 -8.90 -8.77
C VAL A 175 -11.50 -8.64 -10.28
N SER A 176 -12.04 -7.50 -10.70
CA SER A 176 -12.02 -7.10 -12.11
C SER A 176 -10.69 -6.49 -12.56
N ARG A 177 -9.68 -6.41 -11.69
CA ARG A 177 -8.40 -5.73 -11.96
C ARG A 177 -8.59 -4.29 -12.48
N GLY A 178 -9.59 -3.58 -11.94
CA GLY A 178 -9.92 -2.23 -12.35
C GLY A 178 -10.58 -2.11 -13.74
N LEU A 179 -11.16 -3.18 -14.28
CA LEU A 179 -11.88 -3.13 -15.55
C LEU A 179 -13.37 -2.82 -15.40
N THR A 180 -13.89 -2.83 -14.16
CA THR A 180 -15.31 -2.52 -13.93
C THR A 180 -15.62 -1.05 -14.14
N ARG A 181 -16.87 -0.75 -14.55
CA ARG A 181 -17.37 0.64 -14.72
C ARG A 181 -18.07 1.09 -13.45
N VAL A 182 -17.75 2.29 -12.99
CA VAL A 182 -18.35 2.86 -11.76
C VAL A 182 -19.87 2.96 -11.86
N ASP A 183 -20.41 3.22 -13.06
CA ASP A 183 -21.86 3.27 -13.27
C ASP A 183 -22.54 1.93 -12.97
N ARG A 184 -21.92 0.82 -13.36
CA ARG A 184 -22.39 -0.54 -13.04
C ARG A 184 -22.36 -0.81 -11.55
N LEU A 185 -21.26 -0.44 -10.86
CA LEU A 185 -21.16 -0.61 -9.41
C LEU A 185 -22.32 0.09 -8.69
N ALA A 186 -22.66 1.31 -9.08
CA ALA A 186 -23.75 2.05 -8.46
C ALA A 186 -25.11 1.34 -8.65
N VAL A 187 -25.37 0.84 -9.86
CA VAL A 187 -26.60 0.08 -10.16
C VAL A 187 -26.67 -1.22 -9.35
N GLU A 188 -25.57 -1.98 -9.32
CA GLU A 188 -25.52 -3.30 -8.66
C GLU A 188 -25.70 -3.20 -7.13
N VAL A 189 -25.27 -2.07 -6.49
CA VAL A 189 -25.54 -1.82 -5.06
C VAL A 189 -26.84 -1.06 -4.80
N GLY A 190 -27.63 -0.74 -5.83
CA GLY A 190 -28.90 0.00 -5.68
C GLY A 190 -28.74 1.47 -5.24
N TRP A 191 -27.57 2.08 -5.48
CA TRP A 191 -27.29 3.47 -5.10
C TRP A 191 -27.19 4.40 -6.31
N SER A 192 -27.47 5.69 -6.08
CA SER A 192 -27.07 6.71 -7.04
C SER A 192 -25.55 6.84 -7.10
N ARG A 193 -25.02 7.27 -8.26
CA ARG A 193 -23.57 7.52 -8.41
C ARG A 193 -23.02 8.51 -7.37
N LYS A 194 -23.82 9.53 -7.02
CA LYS A 194 -23.45 10.53 -5.99
C LYS A 194 -23.33 9.88 -4.61
N ARG A 195 -24.27 9.00 -4.23
CA ARG A 195 -24.24 8.27 -2.96
C ARG A 195 -23.03 7.34 -2.90
N LEU A 196 -22.82 6.52 -3.94
CA LEU A 196 -21.66 5.63 -4.02
C LEU A 196 -20.35 6.43 -3.90
N TRP A 197 -20.21 7.53 -4.65
CA TRP A 197 -19.01 8.38 -4.61
C TRP A 197 -18.73 8.91 -3.20
N SER A 198 -19.77 9.47 -2.55
CA SER A 198 -19.64 10.06 -1.21
C SER A 198 -19.27 9.01 -0.15
N ARG A 199 -20.01 7.90 -0.10
CA ARG A 199 -19.79 6.84 0.90
C ARG A 199 -18.45 6.14 0.68
N PHE A 200 -18.12 5.81 -0.56
CA PHE A 200 -16.86 5.18 -0.92
C PHE A 200 -15.66 6.05 -0.54
N ARG A 201 -15.69 7.35 -0.89
CA ARG A 201 -14.61 8.28 -0.55
C ARG A 201 -14.48 8.45 0.97
N SER A 202 -15.57 8.67 1.68
CA SER A 202 -15.53 8.89 3.14
C SER A 202 -15.04 7.66 3.93
N GLN A 203 -15.25 6.44 3.40
CA GLN A 203 -14.90 5.22 4.10
C GLN A 203 -13.56 4.61 3.66
N LEU A 204 -13.20 4.74 2.37
CA LEU A 204 -11.97 4.15 1.81
C LEU A 204 -10.87 5.17 1.49
N GLY A 205 -11.13 6.46 1.62
CA GLY A 205 -10.15 7.52 1.40
C GLY A 205 -9.98 7.99 -0.04
N LEU A 206 -10.58 7.32 -1.03
CA LEU A 206 -10.46 7.69 -2.44
C LEU A 206 -11.79 7.48 -3.18
N PRO A 207 -12.09 8.26 -4.23
CA PRO A 207 -13.32 8.07 -5.00
C PRO A 207 -13.25 6.80 -5.87
N PRO A 208 -14.41 6.17 -6.21
CA PRO A 208 -14.45 4.91 -6.96
C PRO A 208 -13.69 4.94 -8.29
N LYS A 209 -13.74 6.05 -9.02
CA LYS A 209 -13.02 6.20 -10.31
C LYS A 209 -11.49 6.16 -10.12
N ARG A 210 -10.99 6.73 -9.01
CA ARG A 210 -9.56 6.68 -8.68
C ARG A 210 -9.15 5.28 -8.23
N ALA A 211 -10.00 4.58 -7.46
CA ALA A 211 -9.79 3.20 -7.07
C ALA A 211 -9.67 2.26 -8.28
N VAL A 212 -10.58 2.39 -9.25
CA VAL A 212 -10.54 1.64 -10.53
C VAL A 212 -9.23 1.88 -11.27
N LYS A 213 -8.81 3.15 -11.39
CA LYS A 213 -7.53 3.50 -12.04
C LYS A 213 -6.31 2.96 -11.31
N LEU A 214 -6.32 3.05 -9.97
CA LEU A 214 -5.20 2.61 -9.13
C LEU A 214 -5.01 1.09 -9.20
N VAL A 215 -6.09 0.31 -9.08
CA VAL A 215 -6.03 -1.15 -9.20
C VAL A 215 -5.57 -1.58 -10.60
N ARG A 216 -6.05 -0.91 -11.65
CA ARG A 216 -5.59 -1.18 -13.02
C ARG A 216 -4.11 -0.83 -13.21
N PHE A 217 -3.69 0.32 -12.69
CA PHE A 217 -2.29 0.74 -12.73
C PHE A 217 -1.39 -0.25 -11.99
N ASP A 218 -1.75 -0.66 -10.79
CA ASP A 218 -1.00 -1.62 -9.98
C ASP A 218 -0.76 -2.93 -10.75
N HIS A 219 -1.81 -3.49 -11.34
CA HIS A 219 -1.69 -4.67 -12.18
C HIS A 219 -0.79 -4.46 -13.40
N ALA A 220 -0.89 -3.31 -14.08
CA ALA A 220 -0.02 -2.98 -15.21
C ALA A 220 1.44 -2.77 -14.78
N ALA A 221 1.68 -2.15 -13.63
CA ALA A 221 3.03 -1.90 -13.11
C ALA A 221 3.80 -3.20 -12.82
N HIS A 222 3.15 -4.20 -12.20
CA HIS A 222 3.77 -5.52 -11.97
C HIS A 222 4.11 -6.24 -13.27
N ARG A 223 3.28 -6.16 -14.29
CA ARG A 223 3.58 -6.72 -15.62
C ARG A 223 4.74 -6.03 -16.33
N LEU A 224 4.86 -4.70 -16.17
CA LEU A 224 6.01 -3.95 -16.70
C LEU A 224 7.31 -4.39 -16.03
N VAL A 225 7.31 -4.59 -14.71
CA VAL A 225 8.48 -5.10 -13.96
C VAL A 225 8.82 -6.54 -14.33
N ALA A 226 7.81 -7.36 -14.64
CA ALA A 226 8.03 -8.71 -15.20
C ALA A 226 8.64 -8.70 -16.62
N GLY A 227 8.90 -7.52 -17.20
CA GLY A 227 9.58 -7.36 -18.48
C GLY A 227 8.66 -7.39 -19.70
N GLU A 228 7.35 -7.33 -19.51
CA GLU A 228 6.42 -7.31 -20.62
C GLU A 228 6.45 -5.98 -21.38
N ALA A 229 6.29 -6.03 -22.69
CA ALA A 229 6.28 -4.83 -23.54
C ALA A 229 5.10 -3.92 -23.21
N ALA A 230 5.35 -2.61 -23.05
CA ALA A 230 4.32 -1.64 -22.62
C ALA A 230 3.09 -1.61 -23.54
N ALA A 231 3.25 -1.87 -24.84
CA ALA A 231 2.14 -1.97 -25.78
C ALA A 231 1.22 -3.19 -25.46
N GLN A 232 1.83 -4.34 -25.14
CA GLN A 232 1.12 -5.55 -24.76
C GLN A 232 0.42 -5.36 -23.42
N VAL A 233 1.12 -4.82 -22.42
CA VAL A 233 0.55 -4.49 -21.12
C VAL A 233 -0.67 -3.57 -21.26
N ALA A 234 -0.57 -2.53 -22.11
CA ALA A 234 -1.69 -1.64 -22.36
C ALA A 234 -2.92 -2.38 -22.91
N ALA A 235 -2.71 -3.21 -23.94
CA ALA A 235 -3.78 -3.98 -24.57
C ALA A 235 -4.49 -4.92 -23.56
N ASP A 236 -3.72 -5.65 -22.76
CA ASP A 236 -4.23 -6.69 -21.87
C ASP A 236 -4.83 -6.15 -20.56
N THR A 237 -4.43 -4.93 -20.15
CA THR A 237 -4.89 -4.33 -18.89
C THR A 237 -5.98 -3.26 -19.07
N GLY A 238 -6.60 -3.21 -20.27
CA GLY A 238 -7.76 -2.36 -20.53
C GLY A 238 -7.45 -0.87 -20.71
N TYR A 239 -6.22 -0.54 -21.10
CA TYR A 239 -5.90 0.78 -21.65
C TYR A 239 -6.24 0.83 -23.13
N ALA A 240 -6.67 2.00 -23.61
CA ALA A 240 -7.00 2.18 -25.02
C ALA A 240 -5.78 2.01 -25.92
N ASP A 241 -4.62 2.47 -25.45
CA ASP A 241 -3.33 2.43 -26.13
C ASP A 241 -2.18 2.61 -25.14
N GLN A 242 -0.94 2.49 -25.62
CA GLN A 242 0.28 2.70 -24.85
C GLN A 242 0.40 4.14 -24.31
N SER A 243 -0.14 5.15 -25.03
CA SER A 243 -0.10 6.54 -24.58
C SER A 243 -1.03 6.76 -23.38
N HIS A 244 -2.16 6.05 -23.32
CA HIS A 244 -3.06 6.07 -22.17
C HIS A 244 -2.40 5.41 -20.94
N LEU A 245 -1.74 4.25 -21.12
CA LEU A 245 -0.93 3.63 -20.07
C LEU A 245 0.14 4.59 -19.56
N HIS A 246 0.91 5.21 -20.47
CA HIS A 246 1.97 6.16 -20.12
C HIS A 246 1.43 7.31 -19.26
N ARG A 247 0.29 7.91 -19.64
CA ARG A 247 -0.31 9.02 -18.89
C ARG A 247 -0.71 8.61 -17.46
N ASP A 248 -1.31 7.42 -17.29
CA ASP A 248 -1.69 6.93 -15.96
C ASP A 248 -0.43 6.59 -15.13
N VAL A 249 0.60 5.95 -15.71
CA VAL A 249 1.89 5.68 -15.03
C VAL A 249 2.54 6.98 -14.56
N MET A 250 2.66 7.98 -15.45
CA MET A 250 3.18 9.30 -15.10
C MET A 250 2.36 10.00 -13.99
N ALA A 251 1.04 9.90 -14.06
CA ALA A 251 0.16 10.52 -13.07
C ALA A 251 0.28 9.88 -11.67
N PHE A 252 0.56 8.58 -11.60
CA PHE A 252 0.73 7.87 -10.33
C PHE A 252 2.16 7.92 -9.77
N THR A 253 3.18 7.92 -10.63
CA THR A 253 4.58 7.72 -10.18
C THR A 253 5.50 8.90 -10.45
N GLY A 254 5.09 9.83 -11.29
CA GLY A 254 6.00 10.87 -11.82
C GLY A 254 7.12 10.32 -12.70
N ALA A 255 7.01 9.08 -13.19
CA ALA A 255 8.03 8.39 -13.98
C ALA A 255 7.45 7.72 -15.22
N THR A 256 8.30 7.43 -16.19
CA THR A 256 7.89 6.71 -17.42
C THR A 256 7.67 5.22 -17.14
N PRO A 257 6.90 4.48 -17.98
CA PRO A 257 6.77 3.03 -17.86
C PRO A 257 8.12 2.29 -17.85
N ALA A 258 9.07 2.73 -18.66
CA ALA A 258 10.42 2.15 -18.68
C ALA A 258 11.18 2.37 -17.38
N THR A 259 11.02 3.53 -16.75
CA THR A 259 11.59 3.80 -15.42
C THR A 259 10.95 2.93 -14.36
N VAL A 260 9.62 2.83 -14.36
CA VAL A 260 8.85 2.01 -13.40
C VAL A 260 9.20 0.53 -13.52
N ALA A 261 9.42 0.02 -14.73
CA ALA A 261 9.88 -1.35 -14.98
C ALA A 261 11.23 -1.68 -14.29
N GLY A 262 12.07 -0.69 -14.05
CA GLY A 262 13.35 -0.84 -13.34
C GLY A 262 13.31 -0.58 -11.84
N GLU A 263 12.14 -0.25 -11.26
CA GLU A 263 12.06 0.14 -9.86
C GLU A 263 12.21 -1.05 -8.90
N LEU A 264 13.14 -0.92 -7.97
CA LEU A 264 13.42 -1.93 -6.96
C LEU A 264 12.21 -2.23 -6.07
N PHE A 265 11.44 -1.22 -5.73
CA PHE A 265 10.25 -1.35 -4.88
C PHE A 265 9.30 -2.44 -5.38
N LEU A 266 8.99 -2.44 -6.68
CA LEU A 266 8.09 -3.44 -7.28
C LEU A 266 8.75 -4.83 -7.41
N ALA A 267 10.05 -4.89 -7.67
CA ALA A 267 10.77 -6.17 -7.70
C ALA A 267 10.81 -6.85 -6.32
N VAL A 268 10.83 -6.05 -5.25
CA VAL A 268 10.71 -6.53 -3.86
C VAL A 268 9.29 -6.98 -3.56
N ASP A 269 8.30 -6.35 -4.14
CA ASP A 269 6.89 -6.69 -3.94
C ASP A 269 6.59 -8.15 -4.24
N ASP A 270 7.06 -8.69 -5.36
CA ASP A 270 6.85 -10.09 -5.75
C ASP A 270 7.44 -11.09 -4.73
N ILE A 271 8.47 -10.67 -4.00
CA ILE A 271 9.12 -11.48 -2.95
C ILE A 271 8.38 -11.36 -1.62
N ALA A 272 7.99 -10.15 -1.27
CA ALA A 272 7.37 -9.82 0.02
C ALA A 272 5.88 -10.24 0.07
N TRP A 273 5.20 -10.21 -1.09
CA TRP A 273 3.77 -10.44 -1.20
C TRP A 273 3.45 -11.52 -2.25
N PRO A 274 3.94 -12.76 -2.08
CA PRO A 274 3.73 -13.81 -3.07
C PRO A 274 2.22 -14.10 -3.23
N GLY A 275 1.72 -13.97 -4.47
CA GLY A 275 0.32 -14.25 -4.81
C GLY A 275 -0.65 -13.07 -4.69
N CYS A 276 -0.15 -11.84 -4.52
CA CYS A 276 -0.97 -10.61 -4.52
C CYS A 276 -1.02 -9.91 -5.89
N GLY A 277 -0.36 -10.45 -6.93
CA GLY A 277 -0.35 -9.93 -8.30
C GLY A 277 -1.53 -10.40 -9.17
#